data_a75b58377cd4f26deec13b4287de93eb
#
_entry.id   a75b58377cd4f26deec13b4287de93eb
#
_cell.length_a   1.000
_cell.length_b   1.000
_cell.length_c   1.000
_cell.angle_alpha   90.00
_cell.angle_beta   90.00
_cell.angle_gamma   90.00
#
_symmetry.space_group_name_H-M   'P 1'
#
loop_
_entity.id
_entity.type
_entity.pdbx_description
1 polymer ?
#
loop_
_entity_poly.entity_id
_entity_poly.type
_entity_poly.pdbx_seq_one_letter_code
_entity_poly.pdbx_strand_id
1 'polypeptide(L)'
;MSLARVHNFAISLDGFGTGEGLSREAPFGHAGERLHEWMFATRWWRERLGEPGGTSGLDDAFVRQFDPGIGAEIMGAGKFGYPGWHEDPEWKGWWGPNPPFHTPT
;
A
#
# COMPACT_ATOMS: atom_id res chain seq x y z
N MET A 1 -23.77 12.35 2.77
CA MET A 1 -22.78 13.06 1.96
C MET A 1 -21.52 12.22 1.82
N SER A 2 -21.03 12.07 0.62
CA SER A 2 -19.77 11.39 0.37
C SER A 2 -18.61 12.37 0.45
N LEU A 3 -17.52 11.96 1.12
CA LEU A 3 -16.31 12.74 1.26
C LEU A 3 -15.13 11.98 0.65
N ALA A 4 -14.24 12.71 0.01
CA ALA A 4 -12.95 12.18 -0.39
C ALA A 4 -11.92 12.49 0.70
N ARG A 5 -11.08 11.50 1.03
CA ARG A 5 -10.03 11.63 2.03
C ARG A 5 -8.72 11.13 1.45
N VAL A 6 -7.69 11.96 1.53
CA VAL A 6 -6.32 11.52 1.29
C VAL A 6 -5.76 11.07 2.63
N HIS A 7 -5.33 9.84 2.70
CA HIS A 7 -4.81 9.27 3.94
C HIS A 7 -3.36 8.86 3.77
N ASN A 8 -2.69 8.68 4.90
CA ASN A 8 -1.25 8.53 5.04
C ASN A 8 -0.55 7.81 3.88
N PHE A 9 0.53 8.40 3.43
CA PHE A 9 1.48 7.81 2.49
C PHE A 9 2.90 8.14 2.93
N ALA A 10 3.85 7.34 2.48
CA ALA A 10 5.25 7.49 2.87
C ALA A 10 6.04 8.19 1.76
N ILE A 11 6.88 9.14 2.17
CA ILE A 11 7.81 9.82 1.28
C ILE A 11 9.18 9.90 1.93
N SER A 12 10.24 9.98 1.11
CA SER A 12 11.59 10.26 1.59
C SER A 12 11.74 11.72 2.01
N LEU A 13 12.83 12.04 2.70
CA LEU A 13 13.12 13.41 3.13
C LEU A 13 13.26 14.39 1.95
N ASP A 14 13.66 13.89 0.79
CA ASP A 14 13.77 14.66 -0.45
C ASP A 14 12.53 14.57 -1.34
N GLY A 15 11.43 14.00 -0.84
CA GLY A 15 10.11 14.10 -1.45
C GLY A 15 9.73 12.99 -2.44
N PHE A 16 10.43 11.87 -2.47
CA PHE A 16 10.10 10.76 -3.36
C PHE A 16 9.20 9.73 -2.69
N GLY A 17 8.16 9.29 -3.39
CA GLY A 17 7.22 8.25 -2.93
C GLY A 17 7.60 6.83 -3.34
N THR A 18 8.65 6.66 -4.13
CA THR A 18 9.14 5.37 -4.60
C THR A 18 10.59 5.48 -5.07
N GLY A 19 11.26 4.36 -5.28
CA GLY A 19 12.58 4.30 -5.88
C GLY A 19 12.54 4.33 -7.41
N GLU A 20 13.69 4.46 -8.04
CA GLU A 20 13.83 4.40 -9.48
C GLU A 20 13.70 2.96 -10.00
N GLY A 21 13.30 2.83 -11.27
CA GLY A 21 13.28 1.54 -11.94
C GLY A 21 12.19 0.60 -11.47
N LEU A 22 10.97 1.09 -11.31
CA LEU A 22 9.83 0.23 -11.01
C LEU A 22 9.67 -0.84 -12.08
N SER A 23 9.51 -2.09 -11.63
CA SER A 23 9.25 -3.22 -12.49
C SER A 23 8.38 -4.25 -11.77
N ARG A 24 8.00 -5.31 -12.47
CA ARG A 24 7.26 -6.42 -11.85
C ARG A 24 8.06 -7.07 -10.72
N GLU A 25 9.37 -7.18 -10.87
CA GLU A 25 10.29 -7.77 -9.91
C GLU A 25 10.70 -6.79 -8.80
N ALA A 26 10.58 -5.49 -9.05
CA ALA A 26 10.90 -4.42 -8.11
C ALA A 26 9.74 -3.41 -8.02
N PRO A 27 8.65 -3.76 -7.33
CA PRO A 27 7.41 -2.97 -7.30
C PRO A 27 7.58 -1.56 -6.72
N PHE A 28 8.54 -1.36 -5.85
CA PHE A 28 8.83 -0.04 -5.26
C PHE A 28 10.11 0.59 -5.84
N GLY A 29 10.71 -0.05 -6.85
CA GLY A 29 11.99 0.40 -7.41
C GLY A 29 13.16 0.21 -6.45
N HIS A 30 14.29 0.81 -6.78
CA HIS A 30 15.50 0.70 -5.97
C HIS A 30 15.29 1.29 -4.57
N ALA A 31 15.46 0.45 -3.55
CA ALA A 31 15.34 0.78 -2.13
C ALA A 31 13.96 1.38 -1.70
N GLY A 32 12.96 1.36 -2.59
CA GLY A 32 11.66 1.98 -2.31
C GLY A 32 10.87 1.30 -1.19
N GLU A 33 11.09 0.01 -0.94
CA GLU A 33 10.46 -0.69 0.18
C GLU A 33 10.82 -0.10 1.54
N ARG A 34 11.98 0.51 1.66
CA ARG A 34 12.44 1.14 2.90
C ARG A 34 11.51 2.26 3.39
N LEU A 35 10.78 2.88 2.46
CA LEU A 35 9.79 3.90 2.79
C LEU A 35 8.59 3.34 3.57
N HIS A 36 8.37 2.04 3.49
CA HIS A 36 7.21 1.36 4.08
C HIS A 36 7.55 0.49 5.30
N GLU A 37 8.81 0.35 5.65
CA GLU A 37 9.25 -0.48 6.78
C GLU A 37 8.57 -0.12 8.09
N TRP A 38 8.35 1.17 8.34
CA TRP A 38 7.67 1.66 9.53
C TRP A 38 6.24 1.10 9.66
N MET A 39 5.53 1.00 8.53
CA MET A 39 4.16 0.47 8.49
C MET A 39 4.16 -1.06 8.61
N PHE A 40 5.07 -1.72 7.92
CA PHE A 40 5.18 -3.18 7.94
C PHE A 40 5.52 -3.74 9.33
N ALA A 41 6.15 -2.94 10.16
CA ALA A 41 6.47 -3.30 11.54
C ALA A 41 5.28 -3.24 12.49
N THR A 42 4.17 -2.61 12.10
CA THR A 42 3.00 -2.40 12.97
C THR A 42 2.18 -3.67 13.17
N ARG A 43 1.47 -3.72 14.29
CA ARG A 43 0.49 -4.78 14.57
C ARG A 43 -0.65 -4.74 13.55
N TRP A 44 -1.10 -3.57 13.15
CA TRP A 44 -2.13 -3.40 12.13
C TRP A 44 -1.79 -4.14 10.83
N TRP A 45 -0.53 -4.02 10.36
CA TRP A 45 -0.09 -4.71 9.17
C TRP A 45 -0.04 -6.23 9.36
N ARG A 46 0.49 -6.67 10.51
CA ARG A 46 0.56 -8.10 10.85
C ARG A 46 -0.83 -8.74 10.91
N GLU A 47 -1.80 -8.07 11.50
CA GLU A 47 -3.18 -8.54 11.56
C GLU A 47 -3.77 -8.73 10.16
N ARG A 48 -3.49 -7.84 9.22
CA ARG A 48 -3.96 -7.95 7.85
C ARG A 48 -3.38 -9.17 7.13
N LEU A 49 -2.16 -9.55 7.44
CA LEU A 49 -1.50 -10.72 6.88
C LEU A 49 -1.84 -12.01 7.66
N GLY A 50 -2.64 -11.94 8.72
CA GLY A 50 -2.92 -13.09 9.58
C GLY A 50 -1.74 -13.53 10.42
N GLU A 51 -0.77 -12.65 10.67
CA GLU A 51 0.45 -12.92 11.42
C GLU A 51 0.37 -12.35 12.84
N PRO A 52 1.00 -13.00 13.84
CA PRO A 52 1.08 -12.47 15.19
C PRO A 52 2.15 -11.38 15.31
N GLY A 53 2.06 -10.59 16.38
CA GLY A 53 3.09 -9.62 16.73
C GLY A 53 2.92 -8.26 16.05
N GLY A 54 4.01 -7.53 15.97
CA GLY A 54 4.04 -6.18 15.48
C GLY A 54 4.01 -5.14 16.61
N THR A 55 4.40 -3.91 16.29
CA THR A 55 4.43 -2.80 17.24
C THR A 55 3.06 -2.20 17.47
N SER A 56 2.77 -1.77 18.68
CA SER A 56 1.53 -1.09 19.08
C SER A 56 1.85 0.27 19.68
N GLY A 57 2.50 1.12 18.91
CA GLY A 57 2.86 2.47 19.31
C GLY A 57 2.19 3.53 18.43
N LEU A 58 2.86 4.66 18.28
CA LEU A 58 2.35 5.79 17.50
C LEU A 58 2.09 5.42 16.04
N ASP A 59 3.00 4.69 15.41
CA ASP A 59 2.85 4.27 14.01
C ASP A 59 1.63 3.37 13.82
N ASP A 60 1.43 2.42 14.72
CA ASP A 60 0.28 1.52 14.70
C ASP A 60 -1.04 2.29 14.87
N ALA A 61 -1.09 3.21 15.81
CA ALA A 61 -2.26 4.07 16.02
C ALA A 61 -2.57 4.92 14.79
N PHE A 62 -1.54 5.41 14.11
CA PHE A 62 -1.67 6.25 12.94
C PHE A 62 -2.22 5.46 11.73
N VAL A 63 -1.66 4.28 11.44
CA VAL A 63 -2.13 3.49 10.30
C VAL A 63 -3.54 2.92 10.52
N ARG A 64 -3.96 2.67 11.75
CA ARG A 64 -5.33 2.21 12.05
C ARG A 64 -6.40 3.21 11.64
N GLN A 65 -6.05 4.46 11.43
CA GLN A 65 -6.98 5.47 10.92
C GLN A 65 -7.36 5.25 9.46
N PHE A 66 -6.69 4.34 8.75
CA PHE A 66 -7.07 3.94 7.41
C PHE A 66 -8.47 3.28 7.36
N ASP A 67 -8.78 2.47 8.33
CA ASP A 67 -9.92 1.57 8.26
C ASP A 67 -11.31 2.23 8.39
N PRO A 68 -11.52 3.20 9.31
CA PRO A 68 -12.87 3.67 9.59
C PRO A 68 -13.50 4.46 8.45
N GLY A 69 -14.72 4.06 8.08
CA GLY A 69 -15.55 4.84 7.18
C GLY A 69 -15.18 4.80 5.70
N ILE A 70 -14.38 3.82 5.29
CA ILE A 70 -13.98 3.66 3.89
C ILE A 70 -15.01 2.82 3.15
N GLY A 71 -15.71 3.42 2.19
CA GLY A 71 -16.66 2.71 1.31
C GLY A 71 -16.04 2.26 0.00
N ALA A 72 -15.09 3.03 -0.52
CA ALA A 72 -14.35 2.70 -1.75
C ALA A 72 -13.01 3.42 -1.77
N GLU A 73 -12.08 2.93 -2.55
CA GLU A 73 -10.76 3.53 -2.72
C GLU A 73 -10.56 3.98 -4.17
N ILE A 74 -9.81 5.05 -4.34
CA ILE A 74 -9.39 5.54 -5.66
C ILE A 74 -7.87 5.34 -5.75
N MET A 75 -7.44 4.64 -6.79
CA MET A 75 -6.04 4.32 -7.01
C MET A 75 -5.61 4.72 -8.41
N GLY A 76 -4.46 5.36 -8.53
CA GLY A 76 -3.88 5.63 -9.84
C GLY A 76 -3.45 4.35 -10.56
N ALA A 77 -3.59 4.33 -11.88
CA ALA A 77 -3.22 3.17 -12.69
C ALA A 77 -1.76 2.75 -12.52
N GLY A 78 -0.85 3.72 -12.34
CA GLY A 78 0.55 3.44 -12.09
C GLY A 78 0.87 2.82 -10.74
N LYS A 79 -0.06 2.93 -9.77
CA LYS A 79 0.05 2.25 -8.48
C LYS A 79 -0.51 0.82 -8.54
N PHE A 80 -1.48 0.59 -9.41
CA PHE A 80 -2.10 -0.73 -9.56
C PHE A 80 -1.14 -1.78 -10.14
N GLY A 81 -0.20 -1.38 -11.00
CA GLY A 81 0.70 -2.33 -11.61
C GLY A 81 2.01 -1.74 -12.11
N TYR A 82 2.87 -2.61 -12.54
CA TYR A 82 4.18 -2.27 -13.11
C TYR A 82 4.02 -1.57 -14.49
N PRO A 83 5.04 -0.85 -14.99
CA PRO A 83 4.96 -0.27 -16.33
C PRO A 83 4.63 -1.33 -17.39
N GLY A 84 3.54 -1.13 -18.15
CA GLY A 84 3.06 -2.08 -19.16
C GLY A 84 2.04 -3.11 -18.66
N TRP A 85 1.61 -3.06 -17.41
CA TRP A 85 0.66 -4.04 -16.84
C TRP A 85 -0.65 -4.17 -17.63
N HIS A 86 -1.07 -3.11 -18.27
CA HIS A 86 -2.31 -3.08 -19.07
C HIS A 86 -2.25 -3.96 -20.32
N GLU A 87 -1.05 -4.38 -20.74
CA GLU A 87 -0.85 -5.33 -21.83
C GLU A 87 -0.82 -6.79 -21.35
N ASP A 88 -0.87 -7.00 -20.05
CA ASP A 88 -0.87 -8.32 -19.42
C ASP A 88 -2.29 -8.67 -18.94
N PRO A 89 -3.07 -9.49 -19.70
CA PRO A 89 -4.45 -9.81 -19.33
C PRO A 89 -4.57 -10.64 -18.05
N GLU A 90 -3.48 -11.26 -17.61
CA GLU A 90 -3.45 -12.05 -16.39
C GLU A 90 -3.12 -11.22 -15.14
N TRP A 91 -2.76 -9.97 -15.31
CA TRP A 91 -2.43 -9.10 -14.17
C TRP A 91 -3.68 -8.75 -13.35
N LYS A 92 -3.62 -9.05 -12.04
CA LYS A 92 -4.72 -8.83 -11.08
C LYS A 92 -4.32 -7.87 -9.95
N GLY A 93 -3.26 -7.12 -10.14
CA GLY A 93 -2.69 -6.26 -9.09
C GLY A 93 -1.57 -6.96 -8.34
N TRP A 94 -0.86 -6.20 -7.51
CA TRP A 94 0.31 -6.68 -6.78
C TRP A 94 0.02 -7.84 -5.81
N TRP A 95 -1.22 -7.92 -5.31
CA TRP A 95 -1.64 -8.95 -4.36
C TRP A 95 -2.33 -10.14 -5.03
N GLY A 96 -2.45 -10.11 -6.34
CA GLY A 96 -3.12 -11.17 -7.10
C GLY A 96 -4.64 -11.16 -6.90
N PRO A 97 -5.30 -12.32 -7.14
CA PRO A 97 -6.77 -12.41 -7.13
C PRO A 97 -7.40 -12.38 -5.72
N ASN A 98 -6.61 -12.50 -4.66
CA ASN A 98 -7.11 -12.56 -3.29
C ASN A 98 -6.32 -11.61 -2.36
N PRO A 99 -6.47 -10.29 -2.51
CA PRO A 99 -5.78 -9.34 -1.65
C PRO A 99 -6.27 -9.40 -0.21
N PRO A 100 -5.44 -8.98 0.78
CA PRO A 100 -5.83 -8.97 2.19
C PRO A 100 -6.82 -7.85 2.57
N PHE A 101 -7.18 -7.00 1.63
CA PHE A 101 -8.17 -5.93 1.80
C PHE A 101 -9.22 -6.04 0.70
N HIS A 102 -10.46 -5.72 1.03
CA HIS A 102 -11.63 -6.01 0.20
C HIS A 102 -12.47 -4.79 -0.15
N THR A 103 -11.97 -3.60 0.12
CA THR A 103 -12.63 -2.35 -0.26
C THR A 103 -12.67 -2.24 -1.79
N PRO A 104 -13.81 -1.91 -2.40
CA PRO A 104 -13.88 -1.64 -3.84
C PRO A 104 -12.92 -0.52 -4.25
N THR A 105 -12.19 -0.77 -5.33
CA THR A 105 -11.16 0.16 -5.82
C THR A 105 -11.37 0.52 -7.27
#